data_c39d07a0de64a298c58b26e20498c969
#
_entry.id   c39d07a0de64a298c58b26e20498c969
#
_cell.length_a   1.000
_cell.length_b   1.000
_cell.length_c   1.000
_cell.angle_alpha   90.00
_cell.angle_beta   90.00
_cell.angle_gamma   90.00
#
_symmetry.space_group_name_H-M   'P 1'
#
loop_
_entity.id
_entity.type
_entity.pdbx_description
1 polymer ?
#
loop_
_entity_poly.entity_id
_entity_poly.type
_entity_poly.pdbx_seq_one_letter_code
_entity_poly.pdbx_strand_id
1 'polypeptide(L)'
;MAFVTLEHRGPVGLVTMNRPEALNALNDQVLRELDAVLDQVEADDSILVAVITGAGRSFVAGADIGQMSTLTAAEGKAFGVLGNRVFLKLENLTKPTIAAVNGFALGGGCELSMACDIRVASEKAKFGQPEVGLGITPGFGGTQRLARIVGTAHAM
;
A
#
# COMPACT_ATOMS: atom_id res chain seq x y z
N MET A 1 -19.80 -0.62 0.96
CA MET A 1 -18.89 -1.47 1.75
C MET A 1 -17.56 -0.74 1.80
N ALA A 2 -16.86 -0.71 2.95
CA ALA A 2 -15.57 -0.03 3.04
C ALA A 2 -14.49 -0.83 2.29
N PHE A 3 -13.60 -0.12 1.58
CA PHE A 3 -12.48 -0.70 0.85
C PHE A 3 -11.24 -0.90 1.74
N VAL A 4 -11.19 -0.24 2.89
CA VAL A 4 -10.18 -0.48 3.91
C VAL A 4 -10.88 -0.65 5.25
N THR A 5 -10.57 -1.72 5.96
CA THR A 5 -11.19 -2.01 7.26
C THR A 5 -10.14 -2.12 8.35
N LEU A 6 -10.50 -1.74 9.57
CA LEU A 6 -9.69 -1.94 10.78
C LEU A 6 -10.44 -2.89 11.71
N GLU A 7 -9.77 -3.97 12.09
CA GLU A 7 -10.24 -4.95 13.07
C GLU A 7 -9.28 -5.01 14.25
N HIS A 8 -9.80 -4.97 15.47
CA HIS A 8 -9.00 -5.17 16.68
C HIS A 8 -8.81 -6.65 16.99
N ARG A 9 -7.56 -7.07 17.10
CA ARG A 9 -7.18 -8.43 17.56
C ARG A 9 -6.25 -8.32 18.78
N GLY A 10 -6.84 -8.07 19.94
CA GLY A 10 -6.07 -7.70 21.12
C GLY A 10 -5.30 -6.39 20.84
N PRO A 11 -3.97 -6.36 21.06
CA PRO A 11 -3.16 -5.17 20.82
C PRO A 11 -2.79 -4.96 19.33
N VAL A 12 -3.31 -5.78 18.42
CA VAL A 12 -3.04 -5.70 16.98
C VAL A 12 -4.19 -5.00 16.27
N GLY A 13 -3.91 -3.92 15.56
CA GLY A 13 -4.79 -3.33 14.57
C GLY A 13 -4.60 -4.00 13.21
N LEU A 14 -5.54 -4.87 12.81
CA LEU A 14 -5.51 -5.52 11.50
C LEU A 14 -6.18 -4.62 10.47
N VAL A 15 -5.38 -4.03 9.61
CA VAL A 15 -5.82 -3.21 8.47
C VAL A 15 -5.92 -4.10 7.23
N THR A 16 -7.13 -4.24 6.70
CA THR A 16 -7.36 -5.08 5.51
C THR A 16 -7.76 -4.22 4.32
N MET A 17 -6.99 -4.31 3.24
CA MET A 17 -7.36 -3.82 1.92
C MET A 17 -8.46 -4.74 1.38
N ASN A 18 -9.69 -4.22 1.20
CA ASN A 18 -10.89 -5.03 1.02
C ASN A 18 -11.65 -4.67 -0.27
N ARG A 19 -10.97 -4.80 -1.39
CA ARG A 19 -11.51 -4.64 -2.74
C ARG A 19 -11.06 -5.82 -3.63
N PRO A 20 -11.36 -7.08 -3.21
CA PRO A 20 -10.81 -8.29 -3.83
C PRO A 20 -11.20 -8.47 -5.29
N GLU A 21 -12.35 -7.96 -5.72
CA GLU A 21 -12.82 -7.97 -7.11
C GLU A 21 -11.91 -7.20 -8.07
N ALA A 22 -11.20 -6.18 -7.56
CA ALA A 22 -10.19 -5.41 -8.28
C ALA A 22 -8.76 -5.73 -7.80
N LEU A 23 -8.54 -6.91 -7.19
CA LEU A 23 -7.25 -7.31 -6.64
C LEU A 23 -6.67 -6.29 -5.64
N ASN A 24 -7.53 -5.58 -4.92
CA ASN A 24 -7.21 -4.52 -3.97
C ASN A 24 -6.47 -3.32 -4.59
N ALA A 25 -6.67 -3.07 -5.90
CA ALA A 25 -6.04 -1.95 -6.59
C ALA A 25 -6.41 -0.59 -5.95
N LEU A 26 -5.40 0.28 -5.88
CA LEU A 26 -5.47 1.58 -5.23
C LEU A 26 -6.13 2.61 -6.16
N ASN A 27 -7.31 3.07 -5.79
CA ASN A 27 -7.94 4.26 -6.34
C ASN A 27 -7.96 5.40 -5.30
N ASP A 28 -8.50 6.54 -5.66
CA ASP A 28 -8.58 7.71 -4.78
C ASP A 28 -9.33 7.40 -3.47
N GLN A 29 -10.46 6.65 -3.56
CA GLN A 29 -11.25 6.26 -2.40
C GLN A 29 -10.46 5.33 -1.46
N VAL A 30 -9.80 4.30 -2.01
CA VAL A 30 -8.97 3.38 -1.21
C VAL A 30 -7.87 4.13 -0.46
N LEU A 31 -7.19 5.08 -1.15
CA LEU A 31 -6.14 5.88 -0.51
C LEU A 31 -6.69 6.77 0.61
N ARG A 32 -7.86 7.39 0.42
CA ARG A 32 -8.50 8.21 1.47
C ARG A 32 -8.98 7.37 2.65
N GLU A 33 -9.53 6.19 2.39
CA GLU A 33 -9.96 5.28 3.45
C GLU A 33 -8.74 4.76 4.24
N LEU A 34 -7.63 4.43 3.54
CA LEU A 34 -6.39 4.04 4.21
C LEU A 34 -5.84 5.20 5.07
N ASP A 35 -5.84 6.43 4.55
CA ASP A 35 -5.43 7.63 5.29
C ASP A 35 -6.20 7.77 6.61
N ALA A 36 -7.53 7.62 6.55
CA ALA A 36 -8.39 7.71 7.73
C ALA A 36 -8.18 6.53 8.71
N VAL A 37 -7.96 5.32 8.20
CA VAL A 37 -7.69 4.14 9.04
C VAL A 37 -6.34 4.30 9.75
N LEU A 38 -5.32 4.85 9.09
CA LEU A 38 -4.02 5.13 9.72
C LEU A 38 -4.15 6.16 10.85
N ASP A 39 -5.02 7.17 10.69
CA ASP A 39 -5.33 8.12 11.79
C ASP A 39 -5.98 7.41 12.99
N GLN A 40 -6.89 6.46 12.74
CA GLN A 40 -7.51 5.66 13.82
C GLN A 40 -6.46 4.78 14.51
N VAL A 41 -5.59 4.11 13.76
CA VAL A 41 -4.49 3.31 14.31
C VAL A 41 -3.59 4.16 15.20
N GLU A 42 -3.21 5.36 14.75
CA GLU A 42 -2.33 6.24 15.50
C GLU A 42 -2.97 6.74 16.79
N ALA A 43 -4.26 7.09 16.74
CA ALA A 43 -4.99 7.66 17.88
C ALA A 43 -5.43 6.64 18.95
N ASP A 44 -5.44 5.36 18.64
CA ASP A 44 -5.95 4.31 19.54
C ASP A 44 -4.84 3.68 20.37
N ASP A 45 -4.72 4.08 21.63
CA ASP A 45 -3.71 3.58 22.57
C ASP A 45 -3.79 2.07 22.84
N SER A 46 -4.91 1.42 22.53
CA SER A 46 -5.06 -0.05 22.66
C SER A 46 -4.36 -0.81 21.53
N ILE A 47 -4.07 -0.16 20.39
CA ILE A 47 -3.32 -0.72 19.28
C ILE A 47 -1.82 -0.45 19.52
N LEU A 48 -1.05 -1.52 19.66
CA LEU A 48 0.41 -1.44 19.84
C LEU A 48 1.18 -1.73 18.54
N VAL A 49 0.55 -2.38 17.57
CA VAL A 49 1.14 -2.72 16.27
C VAL A 49 0.06 -2.78 15.20
N ALA A 50 0.34 -2.28 14.00
CA ALA A 50 -0.54 -2.42 12.85
C ALA A 50 -0.06 -3.52 11.91
N VAL A 51 -0.98 -4.38 11.47
CA VAL A 51 -0.73 -5.38 10.43
C VAL A 51 -1.57 -5.03 9.22
N ILE A 52 -0.94 -4.81 8.08
CA ILE A 52 -1.59 -4.50 6.82
C ILE A 52 -1.62 -5.76 5.94
N THR A 53 -2.79 -6.14 5.44
CA THR A 53 -2.97 -7.29 4.55
C THR A 53 -4.02 -7.01 3.48
N GLY A 54 -4.18 -7.93 2.52
CA GLY A 54 -5.20 -7.84 1.48
C GLY A 54 -6.25 -8.95 1.58
N ALA A 55 -7.50 -8.63 1.34
CA ALA A 55 -8.56 -9.60 1.19
C ALA A 55 -8.38 -10.43 -0.10
N GLY A 56 -8.69 -11.71 -0.04
CA GLY A 56 -8.63 -12.60 -1.19
C GLY A 56 -7.20 -13.01 -1.59
N ARG A 57 -6.93 -13.07 -2.90
CA ARG A 57 -5.70 -13.62 -3.46
C ARG A 57 -4.57 -12.61 -3.67
N SER A 58 -4.79 -11.36 -3.38
CA SER A 58 -3.83 -10.26 -3.58
C SER A 58 -3.63 -9.49 -2.30
N PHE A 59 -2.42 -9.05 -2.06
CA PHE A 59 -2.16 -7.98 -1.11
C PHE A 59 -2.70 -6.67 -1.71
N VAL A 60 -2.01 -6.11 -2.69
CA VAL A 60 -2.45 -4.97 -3.52
C VAL A 60 -1.77 -5.11 -4.89
N ALA A 61 -2.55 -5.19 -5.97
CA ALA A 61 -2.01 -5.44 -7.31
C ALA A 61 -1.65 -4.16 -8.10
N GLY A 62 -1.52 -3.03 -7.43
CA GLY A 62 -1.09 -1.78 -8.03
C GLY A 62 -2.10 -0.65 -7.90
N ALA A 63 -1.84 0.45 -8.60
CA ALA A 63 -2.81 1.52 -8.78
C ALA A 63 -3.94 1.08 -9.73
N ASP A 64 -5.12 1.64 -9.57
CA ASP A 64 -6.28 1.34 -10.42
C ASP A 64 -6.10 1.99 -11.81
N ILE A 65 -5.67 1.16 -12.78
CA ILE A 65 -5.42 1.59 -14.17
C ILE A 65 -6.71 2.15 -14.80
N GLY A 66 -7.88 1.60 -14.45
CA GLY A 66 -9.16 2.09 -14.95
C GLY A 66 -9.41 3.54 -14.55
N GLN A 67 -9.15 3.88 -13.29
CA GLN A 67 -9.22 5.28 -12.84
C GLN A 67 -8.11 6.12 -13.50
N MET A 68 -6.87 5.65 -13.49
CA MET A 68 -5.74 6.43 -13.99
C MET A 68 -5.90 6.82 -15.46
N SER A 69 -6.48 5.94 -16.29
CA SER A 69 -6.66 6.18 -17.73
C SER A 69 -7.59 7.35 -18.05
N THR A 70 -8.39 7.78 -17.08
CA THR A 70 -9.36 8.89 -17.26
C THR A 70 -8.89 10.21 -16.66
N LEU A 71 -7.76 10.23 -15.94
CA LEU A 71 -7.24 11.41 -15.26
C LEU A 71 -6.57 12.38 -16.23
N THR A 72 -6.86 13.66 -16.06
CA THR A 72 -6.03 14.72 -16.61
C THR A 72 -4.67 14.77 -15.93
N ALA A 73 -3.69 15.46 -16.51
CA ALA A 73 -2.37 15.62 -15.92
C ALA A 73 -2.43 16.24 -14.50
N ALA A 74 -3.33 17.19 -14.26
CA ALA A 74 -3.52 17.81 -12.95
C ALA A 74 -4.08 16.81 -11.92
N GLU A 75 -5.08 16.03 -12.31
CA GLU A 75 -5.68 14.99 -11.46
C GLU A 75 -4.68 13.85 -11.20
N GLY A 76 -3.92 13.43 -12.20
CA GLY A 76 -2.86 12.44 -12.04
C GLY A 76 -1.78 12.90 -11.06
N LYS A 77 -1.39 14.20 -11.12
CA LYS A 77 -0.50 14.80 -10.12
C LYS A 77 -1.12 14.77 -8.73
N ALA A 78 -2.39 15.13 -8.58
CA ALA A 78 -3.09 15.12 -7.30
C ALA A 78 -3.18 13.69 -6.72
N PHE A 79 -3.46 12.69 -7.55
CA PHE A 79 -3.47 11.28 -7.17
C PHE A 79 -2.10 10.81 -6.68
N GLY A 80 -1.02 11.16 -7.40
CA GLY A 80 0.36 10.86 -6.98
C GLY A 80 0.73 11.51 -5.65
N VAL A 81 0.34 12.77 -5.44
CA VAL A 81 0.54 13.49 -4.17
C VAL A 81 -0.22 12.82 -3.03
N LEU A 82 -1.48 12.41 -3.25
CA LEU A 82 -2.29 11.70 -2.26
C LEU A 82 -1.62 10.38 -1.85
N GLY A 83 -1.23 9.53 -2.81
CA GLY A 83 -0.61 8.24 -2.51
C GLY A 83 0.72 8.38 -1.77
N ASN A 84 1.58 9.32 -2.22
CA ASN A 84 2.84 9.60 -1.51
C ASN A 84 2.59 10.08 -0.07
N ARG A 85 1.62 10.96 0.15
CA ARG A 85 1.28 11.45 1.49
C ARG A 85 0.81 10.30 2.41
N VAL A 86 -0.07 9.44 1.91
CA VAL A 86 -0.60 8.31 2.68
C VAL A 86 0.50 7.31 3.04
N PHE A 87 1.38 6.99 2.08
CA PHE A 87 2.47 6.06 2.34
C PHE A 87 3.56 6.65 3.22
N LEU A 88 3.80 7.96 3.12
CA LEU A 88 4.70 8.65 4.04
C LEU A 88 4.10 8.71 5.47
N LYS A 89 2.77 8.87 5.61
CA LYS A 89 2.08 8.75 6.91
C LYS A 89 2.30 7.35 7.50
N LEU A 90 2.08 6.29 6.72
CA LEU A 90 2.31 4.91 7.16
C LEU A 90 3.76 4.70 7.63
N GLU A 91 4.74 5.17 6.86
CA GLU A 91 6.18 5.05 7.19
C GLU A 91 6.58 5.81 8.46
N ASN A 92 5.81 6.86 8.83
CA ASN A 92 6.08 7.69 10.02
C ASN A 92 5.10 7.45 11.18
N LEU A 93 4.28 6.39 11.14
CA LEU A 93 3.48 6.01 12.29
C LEU A 93 4.39 5.76 13.51
N THR A 94 3.91 6.16 14.69
CA THR A 94 4.67 5.93 15.94
C THR A 94 4.61 4.46 16.37
N LYS A 95 3.72 3.69 15.79
CA LYS A 95 3.49 2.26 16.08
C LYS A 95 4.15 1.40 15.01
N PRO A 96 4.79 0.27 15.38
CA PRO A 96 5.34 -0.67 14.41
C PRO A 96 4.30 -1.14 13.40
N THR A 97 4.72 -1.26 12.14
CA THR A 97 3.87 -1.67 11.03
C THR A 97 4.40 -2.92 10.33
N ILE A 98 3.52 -3.86 10.04
CA ILE A 98 3.86 -5.13 9.39
C ILE A 98 3.02 -5.30 8.13
N ALA A 99 3.66 -5.39 6.97
CA ALA A 99 3.00 -5.84 5.76
C ALA A 99 2.92 -7.38 5.75
N ALA A 100 1.72 -7.94 5.90
CA ALA A 100 1.45 -9.36 5.75
C ALA A 100 1.02 -9.63 4.29
N VAL A 101 2.00 -9.91 3.44
CA VAL A 101 1.83 -10.00 1.98
C VAL A 101 1.33 -11.38 1.59
N ASN A 102 0.03 -11.51 1.41
CA ASN A 102 -0.66 -12.78 1.14
C ASN A 102 -0.65 -13.20 -0.35
N GLY A 103 -0.25 -12.32 -1.28
CA GLY A 103 -0.29 -12.60 -2.72
C GLY A 103 0.41 -11.52 -3.54
N PHE A 104 -0.25 -11.00 -4.58
CA PHE A 104 0.33 -9.97 -5.44
C PHE A 104 0.55 -8.66 -4.68
N ALA A 105 1.78 -8.16 -4.71
CA ALA A 105 2.22 -6.84 -4.23
C ALA A 105 2.95 -6.15 -5.38
N LEU A 106 2.20 -5.55 -6.30
CA LEU A 106 2.72 -5.01 -7.55
C LEU A 106 2.56 -3.49 -7.60
N GLY A 107 3.50 -2.78 -8.19
CA GLY A 107 3.47 -1.32 -8.29
C GLY A 107 3.18 -0.65 -6.96
N GLY A 108 2.10 0.11 -6.87
CA GLY A 108 1.64 0.73 -5.62
C GLY A 108 1.49 -0.25 -4.44
N GLY A 109 1.21 -1.53 -4.70
CA GLY A 109 1.18 -2.55 -3.67
C GLY A 109 2.56 -2.94 -3.15
N CYS A 110 3.54 -3.02 -4.03
CA CYS A 110 4.94 -3.17 -3.63
C CYS A 110 5.39 -1.94 -2.83
N GLU A 111 5.04 -0.74 -3.29
CA GLU A 111 5.35 0.53 -2.61
C GLU A 111 4.69 0.61 -1.21
N LEU A 112 3.43 0.16 -1.08
CA LEU A 112 2.74 0.06 0.22
C LEU A 112 3.49 -0.88 1.17
N SER A 113 3.89 -2.06 0.68
CA SER A 113 4.64 -3.02 1.50
C SER A 113 5.99 -2.46 1.96
N MET A 114 6.65 -1.66 1.13
CA MET A 114 7.93 -1.00 1.46
C MET A 114 7.77 0.16 2.43
N ALA A 115 6.59 0.75 2.54
CA ALA A 115 6.30 1.80 3.52
C ALA A 115 6.05 1.25 4.94
N CYS A 116 5.89 -0.06 5.09
CA CYS A 116 5.84 -0.71 6.41
C CYS A 116 7.26 -0.99 6.94
N ASP A 117 7.40 -1.13 8.27
CA ASP A 117 8.68 -1.46 8.91
C ASP A 117 9.12 -2.89 8.58
N ILE A 118 8.20 -3.85 8.69
CA ILE A 118 8.47 -5.28 8.51
C ILE A 118 7.60 -5.84 7.39
N ARG A 119 8.15 -6.74 6.60
CA ARG A 119 7.45 -7.50 5.55
C ARG A 119 7.51 -8.98 5.86
N VAL A 120 6.33 -9.61 5.96
CA VAL A 120 6.16 -11.05 6.02
C VAL A 120 5.40 -11.47 4.77
N ALA A 121 5.94 -12.40 4.02
CA ALA A 121 5.39 -12.82 2.75
C ALA A 121 4.99 -14.28 2.75
N SER A 122 3.83 -14.59 2.18
CA SER A 122 3.46 -15.98 1.89
C SER A 122 4.34 -16.53 0.76
N GLU A 123 4.45 -17.84 0.64
CA GLU A 123 5.15 -18.50 -0.49
C GLU A 123 4.54 -18.13 -1.86
N LYS A 124 3.28 -17.66 -1.88
CA LYS A 124 2.56 -17.23 -3.08
C LYS A 124 2.76 -15.75 -3.40
N ALA A 125 3.42 -15.00 -2.52
CA ALA A 125 3.63 -13.57 -2.71
C ALA A 125 4.51 -13.29 -3.94
N LYS A 126 4.11 -12.26 -4.70
CA LYS A 126 4.88 -11.78 -5.85
C LYS A 126 5.03 -10.27 -5.74
N PHE A 127 6.27 -9.82 -5.70
CA PHE A 127 6.64 -8.41 -5.67
C PHE A 127 7.12 -7.95 -7.05
N GLY A 128 6.87 -6.71 -7.40
CA GLY A 128 7.40 -6.12 -8.62
C GLY A 128 6.94 -4.69 -8.82
N GLN A 129 7.66 -4.00 -9.71
CA GLN A 129 7.34 -2.65 -10.18
C GLN A 129 7.06 -2.72 -11.70
N PRO A 130 5.81 -3.11 -12.10
CA PRO A 130 5.45 -3.29 -13.50
C PRO A 130 5.40 -1.97 -14.28
N GLU A 131 5.48 -0.83 -13.61
CA GLU A 131 5.50 0.52 -14.17
C GLU A 131 6.55 0.66 -15.29
N VAL A 132 7.71 0.02 -15.12
CA VAL A 132 8.80 0.07 -16.11
C VAL A 132 8.39 -0.56 -17.46
N GLY A 133 7.55 -1.58 -17.43
CA GLY A 133 6.98 -2.20 -18.63
C GLY A 133 5.90 -1.34 -19.30
N LEU A 134 5.36 -0.37 -18.59
CA LEU A 134 4.36 0.58 -19.09
C LEU A 134 4.98 1.91 -19.53
N GLY A 135 6.29 2.08 -19.37
CA GLY A 135 6.99 3.33 -19.70
C GLY A 135 6.70 4.47 -18.72
N ILE A 136 6.29 4.17 -17.49
CA ILE A 136 6.05 5.13 -16.42
C ILE A 136 6.96 4.83 -15.22
N THR A 137 7.04 5.77 -14.28
CA THR A 137 7.81 5.59 -13.04
C THR A 137 6.89 5.13 -11.91
N PRO A 138 7.40 4.36 -10.91
CA PRO A 138 6.69 4.11 -9.66
C PRO A 138 6.26 5.43 -9.01
N GLY A 139 4.96 5.58 -8.74
CA GLY A 139 4.34 6.86 -8.39
C GLY A 139 4.25 7.15 -6.89
N PHE A 140 4.41 6.15 -6.03
CA PHE A 140 4.18 6.27 -4.58
C PHE A 140 5.45 6.02 -3.74
N GLY A 141 6.61 6.38 -4.30
CA GLY A 141 7.90 6.38 -3.62
C GLY A 141 8.77 5.15 -3.85
N GLY A 142 8.36 4.22 -4.72
CA GLY A 142 9.15 3.02 -5.06
C GLY A 142 10.52 3.33 -5.63
N THR A 143 10.65 4.41 -6.40
CA THR A 143 11.95 4.90 -6.93
C THR A 143 12.97 5.20 -5.82
N GLN A 144 12.50 5.44 -4.59
CA GLN A 144 13.36 5.74 -3.44
C GLN A 144 13.47 4.55 -2.49
N ARG A 145 12.34 3.92 -2.13
CA ARG A 145 12.32 2.84 -1.13
C ARG A 145 12.98 1.57 -1.63
N LEU A 146 12.69 1.15 -2.87
CA LEU A 146 13.17 -0.13 -3.38
C LEU A 146 14.70 -0.20 -3.34
N ALA A 147 15.39 0.78 -3.93
CA ALA A 147 16.85 0.79 -3.99
C ALA A 147 17.51 0.86 -2.59
N ARG A 148 16.85 1.49 -1.61
CA ARG A 148 17.34 1.55 -0.23
C ARG A 148 17.17 0.23 0.52
N ILE A 149 16.11 -0.53 0.22
CA ILE A 149 15.81 -1.80 0.90
C ILE A 149 16.64 -2.94 0.31
N VAL A 150 16.72 -3.06 -1.03
CA VAL A 150 17.33 -4.22 -1.70
C VAL A 150 18.69 -3.93 -2.34
N GLY A 151 19.13 -2.69 -2.31
CA GLY A 151 20.33 -2.22 -3.02
C GLY A 151 20.05 -1.96 -4.51
N THR A 152 20.89 -1.10 -5.12
CA THR A 152 20.66 -0.64 -6.50
C THR A 152 20.71 -1.77 -7.52
N ALA A 153 21.58 -2.76 -7.33
CA ALA A 153 21.74 -3.89 -8.26
C ALA A 153 20.49 -4.79 -8.35
N HIS A 154 19.73 -4.91 -7.26
CA HIS A 154 18.48 -5.69 -7.27
C HIS A 154 17.26 -4.83 -7.60
N ALA A 155 17.38 -3.51 -7.51
CA ALA A 155 16.29 -2.59 -7.80
C ALA A 155 16.18 -2.26 -9.30
N MET A 156 17.24 -2.48 -10.07
CA MET A 156 17.28 -2.29 -11.54
C MET A 156 16.83 -3.54 -12.29
#